data_5db1d3e1356b5598509f56cc94c9e42c
#
_entry.id   5db1d3e1356b5598509f56cc94c9e42c
#
_cell.length_a   1.000
_cell.length_b   1.000
_cell.length_c   1.000
_cell.angle_alpha   90.00
_cell.angle_beta   90.00
_cell.angle_gamma   90.00
#
_symmetry.space_group_name_H-M   'P 1'
#
loop_
_entity.id
_entity.type
_entity.pdbx_description
1 polymer ?
#
loop_
_entity_poly.entity_id
_entity_poly.type
_entity_poly.pdbx_seq_one_letter_code
_entity_poly.pdbx_strand_id
1 'polypeptide(L)'
;MPFYHALGNIPHKRHTIHKSPAGNHYYEQLFGTVGFDGMSSLLYHVHRPTQVKEIVGTKDVAPKIALEKNMRSLRLKGFEVAPVADHLESRKPILVNSDLQIVLSAPTARKVDYFYKNADCDEMIFIHK
;
A
#
# COMPACT_ATOMS: atom_id res chain seq x y z
N MET A 1 -1.27 13.58 -16.18
CA MET A 1 0.06 13.66 -15.55
C MET A 1 -0.12 14.38 -14.22
N PRO A 2 0.25 13.81 -13.09
CA PRO A 2 0.13 14.53 -11.81
C PRO A 2 1.03 15.77 -11.84
N PHE A 3 0.55 16.84 -11.27
CA PHE A 3 1.20 18.13 -11.30
C PHE A 3 1.54 18.57 -9.87
N TYR A 4 2.81 18.76 -9.59
CA TYR A 4 3.27 19.21 -8.27
C TYR A 4 3.53 20.72 -8.32
N HIS A 5 2.73 21.48 -7.59
CA HIS A 5 2.77 22.94 -7.64
C HIS A 5 3.68 23.61 -6.61
N ALA A 6 4.11 22.89 -5.61
CA ALA A 6 4.95 23.43 -4.55
C ALA A 6 6.04 22.43 -4.16
N LEU A 7 7.28 22.83 -4.32
CA LEU A 7 8.43 22.05 -3.89
C LEU A 7 8.79 22.29 -2.41
N GLY A 8 8.06 23.17 -1.73
CA GLY A 8 8.38 23.59 -0.38
C GLY A 8 9.66 24.41 -0.31
N ASN A 9 10.17 24.63 0.88
CA ASN A 9 11.44 25.30 1.10
C ASN A 9 12.60 24.32 0.88
N ILE A 10 13.36 24.53 -0.18
CA ILE A 10 14.57 23.73 -0.44
C ILE A 10 15.70 24.32 0.40
N PRO A 11 16.30 23.58 1.34
CA PRO A 11 17.40 24.08 2.15
C PRO A 11 18.65 24.34 1.28
N HIS A 12 19.50 25.26 1.69
CA HIS A 12 20.77 25.55 1.01
C HIS A 12 21.69 24.33 0.88
N LYS A 13 21.64 23.45 1.88
CA LYS A 13 22.32 22.15 1.83
C LYS A 13 21.37 21.15 1.17
N ARG A 14 21.83 20.52 0.10
CA ARG A 14 21.05 19.50 -0.63
C ARG A 14 20.81 18.22 0.16
N HIS A 15 21.58 18.02 1.24
CA HIS A 15 21.45 16.89 2.14
C HIS A 15 20.72 17.32 3.40
N THR A 16 19.58 16.68 3.66
CA THR A 16 18.77 16.93 4.85
C THR A 16 18.63 15.62 5.64
N ILE A 17 18.89 15.70 6.94
CA ILE A 17 18.67 14.57 7.85
C ILE A 17 17.44 14.89 8.68
N HIS A 18 16.47 13.99 8.65
CA HIS A 18 15.28 14.08 9.46
C HIS A 18 15.41 13.22 10.72
N LYS A 19 14.99 13.78 11.84
CA LYS A 19 15.01 13.10 13.13
C LYS A 19 13.60 12.91 13.66
N SER A 20 13.39 11.79 14.34
CA SER A 20 12.18 11.53 15.09
C SER A 20 12.08 12.47 16.32
N PRO A 21 10.92 12.60 16.95
CA PRO A 21 10.78 13.31 18.22
C PRO A 21 11.70 12.78 19.34
N ALA A 22 12.08 11.50 19.27
CA ALA A 22 13.03 10.87 20.19
C ALA A 22 14.51 11.13 19.86
N GLY A 23 14.80 11.95 18.82
CA GLY A 23 16.15 12.30 18.41
C GLY A 23 16.87 11.29 17.49
N ASN A 24 16.26 10.15 17.21
CA ASN A 24 16.80 9.14 16.31
C ASN A 24 16.66 9.58 14.85
N HIS A 25 17.60 9.19 14.01
CA HIS A 25 17.50 9.44 12.57
C HIS A 25 16.46 8.52 11.94
N TYR A 26 15.68 9.07 11.00
CA TYR A 26 14.87 8.24 10.10
C TYR A 26 15.76 7.62 9.03
N TYR A 27 15.32 6.46 8.54
CA TYR A 27 15.97 5.78 7.42
C TYR A 27 15.32 6.24 6.12
N GLU A 28 16.13 6.72 5.20
CA GLU A 28 15.66 7.21 3.90
C GLU A 28 15.60 6.09 2.89
N GLN A 29 14.55 6.08 2.08
CA GLN A 29 14.39 5.21 0.93
C GLN A 29 13.93 6.02 -0.26
N LEU A 30 14.62 5.84 -1.37
CA LEU A 30 14.15 6.31 -2.66
C LEU A 30 13.11 5.32 -3.19
N PHE A 31 11.96 5.83 -3.58
CA PHE A 31 10.89 5.05 -4.16
C PHE A 31 10.52 5.60 -5.54
N GLY A 32 10.62 4.77 -6.56
CA GLY A 32 10.25 5.09 -7.94
C GLY A 32 9.66 3.86 -8.64
N THR A 33 8.90 4.09 -9.70
CA THR A 33 8.26 3.04 -10.49
C THR A 33 9.06 2.64 -11.73
N VAL A 34 10.06 3.43 -12.10
CA VAL A 34 10.88 3.23 -13.30
C VAL A 34 12.37 3.26 -12.93
N GLY A 35 12.76 2.48 -11.93
CA GLY A 35 14.14 2.46 -11.43
C GLY A 35 14.57 3.85 -10.94
N PHE A 36 15.69 4.35 -11.47
CA PHE A 36 16.23 5.69 -11.15
C PHE A 36 15.81 6.77 -12.14
N ASP A 37 14.89 6.47 -13.04
CA ASP A 37 14.39 7.41 -14.03
C ASP A 37 13.00 7.92 -13.68
N GLY A 38 12.67 9.12 -14.17
CA GLY A 38 11.38 9.74 -13.97
C GLY A 38 11.12 10.26 -12.55
N MET A 39 9.86 10.28 -12.17
CA MET A 39 9.46 10.75 -10.85
C MET A 39 9.74 9.72 -9.77
N SER A 40 10.29 10.19 -8.68
CA SER A 40 10.54 9.41 -7.48
C SER A 40 10.14 10.17 -6.23
N SER A 41 9.94 9.43 -5.15
CA SER A 41 9.65 9.98 -3.82
C SER A 41 10.68 9.51 -2.82
N LEU A 42 10.98 10.35 -1.84
CA LEU A 42 11.75 9.97 -0.68
C LEU A 42 10.80 9.59 0.46
N LEU A 43 10.96 8.39 0.97
CA LEU A 43 10.24 7.89 2.13
C LEU A 43 11.18 7.85 3.33
N TYR A 44 10.66 8.20 4.50
CA TYR A 44 11.40 8.19 5.74
C TYR A 44 10.77 7.17 6.70
N HIS A 45 11.56 6.22 7.14
CA HIS A 45 11.11 5.09 7.95
C HIS A 45 11.67 5.14 9.37
N VAL A 46 10.89 4.71 10.33
CA VAL A 46 11.34 4.48 11.72
C VAL A 46 12.25 3.27 11.79
N HIS A 47 11.93 2.25 10.99
CA HIS A 47 12.71 1.01 10.86
C HIS A 47 13.34 0.92 9.47
N ARG A 48 14.44 0.21 9.33
CA ARG A 48 15.09 0.02 8.03
C ARG A 48 14.18 -0.74 7.07
N PRO A 49 13.77 -0.18 5.93
CA PRO A 49 12.76 -0.80 5.08
C PRO A 49 13.24 -2.07 4.37
N THR A 50 14.54 -2.21 4.17
CA THR A 50 15.14 -3.36 3.46
C THR A 50 15.61 -4.48 4.38
N GLN A 51 15.52 -4.27 5.69
CA GLN A 51 15.98 -5.26 6.66
C GLN A 51 14.82 -6.14 7.11
N VAL A 52 14.60 -7.24 6.39
CA VAL A 52 13.71 -8.31 6.83
C VAL A 52 14.43 -9.13 7.89
N LYS A 53 13.89 -9.20 9.10
CA LYS A 53 14.42 -10.00 10.20
C LYS A 53 13.82 -11.39 10.21
N GLU A 54 12.52 -11.47 9.95
CA GLU A 54 11.75 -12.69 10.06
C GLU A 54 10.52 -12.61 9.17
N ILE A 55 10.13 -13.72 8.56
CA ILE A 55 8.85 -13.90 7.89
C ILE A 55 8.00 -14.76 8.81
N VAL A 56 7.09 -14.14 9.53
CA VAL A 56 6.22 -14.82 10.52
C VAL A 56 5.07 -15.57 9.88
N GLY A 57 4.73 -15.28 8.63
CA GLY A 57 3.67 -15.96 7.90
C GLY A 57 3.50 -15.45 6.49
N THR A 58 2.79 -16.25 5.72
CA THR A 58 2.33 -15.90 4.37
C THR A 58 0.83 -16.13 4.29
N LYS A 59 0.16 -15.31 3.48
CA LYS A 59 -1.26 -15.46 3.20
C LYS A 59 -1.46 -15.63 1.71
N ASP A 60 -2.13 -16.71 1.32
CA ASP A 60 -2.61 -16.88 -0.04
C ASP A 60 -3.74 -15.85 -0.29
N VAL A 61 -3.53 -15.01 -1.28
CA VAL A 61 -4.46 -13.94 -1.68
C VAL A 61 -5.10 -14.22 -3.04
N ALA A 62 -4.93 -15.43 -3.58
CA ALA A 62 -5.55 -15.82 -4.83
C ALA A 62 -7.07 -15.61 -4.78
N PRO A 63 -7.66 -14.88 -5.72
CA PRO A 63 -9.08 -14.60 -5.71
C PRO A 63 -9.88 -15.87 -6.05
N LYS A 64 -11.00 -16.06 -5.36
CA LYS A 64 -11.98 -17.06 -5.74
C LYS A 64 -12.82 -16.51 -6.89
N ILE A 65 -12.69 -17.10 -8.06
CA ILE A 65 -13.38 -16.65 -9.26
C ILE A 65 -14.75 -17.34 -9.33
N ALA A 66 -15.81 -16.54 -9.40
CA ALA A 66 -17.13 -17.03 -9.72
C ALA A 66 -17.28 -17.07 -11.24
N LEU A 67 -17.41 -18.29 -11.78
CA LEU A 67 -17.67 -18.47 -13.21
C LEU A 67 -19.18 -18.39 -13.47
N GLU A 68 -19.64 -17.26 -13.97
CA GLU A 68 -21.02 -17.08 -14.43
C GLU A 68 -21.16 -17.59 -15.86
N LYS A 69 -22.15 -18.46 -16.10
CA LYS A 69 -22.43 -18.98 -17.45
C LYS A 69 -23.01 -17.94 -18.39
N ASN A 70 -23.71 -16.95 -17.84
CA ASN A 70 -24.37 -15.89 -18.61
C ASN A 70 -23.83 -14.53 -18.15
N MET A 71 -23.45 -13.71 -19.08
CA MET A 71 -23.10 -12.31 -18.80
C MET A 71 -24.36 -11.52 -18.41
N ARG A 72 -24.29 -10.82 -17.30
CA ARG A 72 -25.36 -9.95 -16.81
C ARG A 72 -24.76 -8.72 -16.13
N SER A 73 -25.53 -7.65 -16.11
CA SER A 73 -25.16 -6.47 -15.31
C SER A 73 -25.26 -6.78 -13.82
N LEU A 74 -24.19 -6.49 -13.08
CA LEU A 74 -24.14 -6.66 -11.64
C LEU A 74 -23.91 -5.29 -10.98
N ARG A 75 -24.61 -5.05 -9.88
CA ARG A 75 -24.37 -3.93 -8.99
C ARG A 75 -23.85 -4.44 -7.67
N LEU A 76 -22.62 -4.09 -7.34
CA LEU A 76 -21.99 -4.44 -6.08
C LEU A 76 -22.12 -3.28 -5.09
N LYS A 77 -22.52 -3.58 -3.85
CA LYS A 77 -22.63 -2.60 -2.76
C LYS A 77 -21.32 -2.56 -1.98
N GLY A 78 -20.29 -1.98 -2.57
CA GLY A 78 -18.93 -2.02 -2.04
C GLY A 78 -18.79 -1.42 -0.65
N PHE A 79 -19.58 -0.41 -0.31
CA PHE A 79 -19.53 0.22 1.02
C PHE A 79 -20.19 -0.60 2.14
N GLU A 80 -20.83 -1.70 1.81
CA GLU A 80 -21.40 -2.64 2.77
C GLU A 80 -20.44 -3.80 3.11
N VAL A 81 -19.17 -3.68 2.77
CA VAL A 81 -18.15 -4.65 3.18
C VAL A 81 -18.08 -4.72 4.69
N ALA A 82 -18.25 -5.93 5.23
CA ALA A 82 -18.20 -6.16 6.66
C ALA A 82 -16.82 -5.79 7.23
N PRO A 83 -16.75 -4.94 8.26
CA PRO A 83 -15.51 -4.56 8.88
C PRO A 83 -14.86 -5.75 9.61
N VAL A 84 -13.54 -5.84 9.51
CA VAL A 84 -12.72 -6.86 10.18
C VAL A 84 -11.55 -6.17 10.85
N ALA A 85 -11.09 -6.66 11.99
CA ALA A 85 -10.04 -5.99 12.75
C ALA A 85 -8.74 -5.90 11.95
N ASP A 86 -8.27 -6.99 11.44
CA ASP A 86 -6.99 -7.09 10.73
C ASP A 86 -7.08 -6.58 9.28
N HIS A 87 -6.05 -5.86 8.85
CA HIS A 87 -5.98 -5.29 7.51
C HIS A 87 -5.97 -6.36 6.41
N LEU A 88 -5.16 -7.40 6.56
CA LEU A 88 -5.06 -8.45 5.55
C LEU A 88 -6.33 -9.30 5.48
N GLU A 89 -6.95 -9.58 6.64
CA GLU A 89 -8.19 -10.32 6.72
C GLU A 89 -9.40 -9.53 6.18
N SER A 90 -9.35 -8.21 6.29
CA SER A 90 -10.42 -7.33 5.78
C SER A 90 -10.46 -7.24 4.25
N ARG A 91 -9.40 -7.65 3.56
CA ARG A 91 -9.29 -7.55 2.09
C ARG A 91 -10.24 -8.51 1.40
N LYS A 92 -11.12 -7.96 0.56
CA LYS A 92 -12.11 -8.71 -0.21
C LYS A 92 -11.98 -8.38 -1.69
N PRO A 93 -11.38 -9.24 -2.52
CA PRO A 93 -11.38 -9.08 -3.97
C PRO A 93 -12.83 -9.07 -4.49
N ILE A 94 -13.19 -8.06 -5.25
CA ILE A 94 -14.55 -7.88 -5.81
C ILE A 94 -14.59 -7.99 -7.32
N LEU A 95 -13.53 -7.54 -7.97
CA LEU A 95 -13.35 -7.65 -9.41
C LEU A 95 -11.93 -8.13 -9.68
N VAL A 96 -11.79 -9.03 -10.63
CA VAL A 96 -10.50 -9.61 -11.00
C VAL A 96 -10.50 -9.96 -12.48
N ASN A 97 -9.37 -9.72 -13.13
CA ASN A 97 -9.04 -10.24 -14.44
C ASN A 97 -7.58 -10.71 -14.47
N SER A 98 -7.03 -10.98 -15.65
CA SER A 98 -5.63 -11.42 -15.81
C SER A 98 -4.59 -10.39 -15.36
N ASP A 99 -4.95 -9.12 -15.32
CA ASP A 99 -3.99 -8.02 -15.16
C ASP A 99 -4.12 -7.29 -13.84
N LEU A 100 -5.33 -7.23 -13.28
CA LEU A 100 -5.58 -6.44 -12.08
C LEU A 100 -6.70 -7.02 -11.20
N GLN A 101 -6.68 -6.61 -9.96
CA GLN A 101 -7.73 -6.86 -8.98
C GLN A 101 -8.20 -5.54 -8.36
N ILE A 102 -9.52 -5.44 -8.14
CA ILE A 102 -10.07 -4.41 -7.27
C ILE A 102 -10.49 -5.06 -5.96
N VAL A 103 -9.89 -4.58 -4.89
CA VAL A 103 -10.07 -5.14 -3.55
C VAL A 103 -10.69 -4.07 -2.66
N LEU A 104 -11.70 -4.42 -1.90
CA LEU A 104 -12.24 -3.58 -0.84
C LEU A 104 -11.70 -4.04 0.51
N SER A 105 -11.47 -3.09 1.41
CA SER A 105 -10.95 -3.35 2.74
C SER A 105 -11.57 -2.39 3.74
N ALA A 106 -12.00 -2.90 4.88
CA ALA A 106 -12.58 -2.14 5.98
C ALA A 106 -11.95 -2.58 7.32
N PRO A 107 -10.66 -2.31 7.54
CA PRO A 107 -10.00 -2.65 8.80
C PRO A 107 -10.48 -1.75 9.93
N THR A 108 -10.68 -2.31 11.12
CA THR A 108 -11.06 -1.55 12.31
C THR A 108 -9.92 -1.36 13.30
N ALA A 109 -8.87 -2.18 13.23
CA ALA A 109 -7.68 -1.98 14.04
C ALA A 109 -6.92 -0.74 13.59
N ARG A 110 -6.60 0.15 14.53
CA ARG A 110 -5.81 1.35 14.27
C ARG A 110 -4.33 1.06 14.05
N LYS A 111 -3.87 -0.10 14.47
CA LYS A 111 -2.48 -0.52 14.39
C LYS A 111 -2.41 -2.04 14.28
N VAL A 112 -1.50 -2.51 13.47
CA VAL A 112 -1.08 -3.91 13.39
C VAL A 112 0.35 -4.03 13.95
N ASP A 113 0.73 -5.18 14.43
CA ASP A 113 2.02 -5.47 15.04
C ASP A 113 3.03 -6.13 14.10
N TYR A 114 2.68 -6.20 12.82
CA TYR A 114 3.52 -6.76 11.76
C TYR A 114 3.68 -5.77 10.60
N PHE A 115 4.71 -6.00 9.80
CA PHE A 115 4.87 -5.35 8.50
C PHE A 115 4.34 -6.25 7.40
N TYR A 116 3.57 -5.65 6.52
CA TYR A 116 3.02 -6.32 5.36
C TYR A 116 3.87 -6.03 4.12
N LYS A 117 4.05 -7.05 3.28
CA LYS A 117 4.63 -6.92 1.95
C LYS A 117 3.75 -7.65 0.95
N ASN A 118 3.30 -6.94 -0.08
CA ASN A 118 2.72 -7.57 -1.26
C ASN A 118 3.85 -8.16 -2.09
N ALA A 119 3.81 -9.47 -2.35
CA ALA A 119 4.81 -10.17 -3.14
C ALA A 119 4.34 -10.50 -4.56
N ASP A 120 3.06 -10.21 -4.88
CA ASP A 120 2.45 -10.61 -6.14
C ASP A 120 2.47 -9.48 -7.18
N CYS A 121 2.23 -8.24 -6.77
CA CYS A 121 2.03 -7.13 -7.71
C CYS A 121 2.26 -5.77 -7.06
N ASP A 122 2.28 -4.74 -7.88
CA ASP A 122 2.18 -3.36 -7.44
C ASP A 122 0.80 -3.09 -6.82
N GLU A 123 0.74 -2.19 -5.85
CA GLU A 123 -0.48 -1.92 -5.12
C GLU A 123 -0.75 -0.42 -5.05
N MET A 124 -1.97 -0.03 -5.42
CA MET A 124 -2.48 1.32 -5.21
C MET A 124 -3.54 1.29 -4.11
N ILE A 125 -3.35 2.08 -3.07
CA ILE A 125 -4.31 2.21 -1.98
C ILE A 125 -5.04 3.53 -2.12
N PHE A 126 -6.37 3.45 -2.26
CA PHE A 126 -7.25 4.61 -2.26
C PHE A 126 -8.05 4.63 -0.95
N ILE A 127 -7.85 5.67 -0.16
CA ILE A 127 -8.56 5.85 1.11
C ILE A 127 -9.81 6.66 0.85
N HIS A 128 -10.97 6.06 1.10
CA HIS A 128 -12.25 6.70 0.91
C HIS A 128 -12.73 7.41 2.19
N LYS A 129 -12.62 6.77 3.34
CA LYS A 129 -12.91 7.33 4.69
C LYS A 129 -12.12 6.58 5.76
#